data_cf3c922d5f3d36ac707dd307f1403141
#
_entry.id   cf3c922d5f3d36ac707dd307f1403141
#
_cell.length_a   1.000
_cell.length_b   1.000
_cell.length_c   1.000
_cell.angle_alpha   90.00
_cell.angle_beta   90.00
_cell.angle_gamma   90.00
#
_symmetry.space_group_name_H-M   'P 1'
#
loop_
_entity.id
_entity.type
_entity.pdbx_description
1 polymer ?
#
loop_
_entity_poly.entity_id
_entity_poly.type
_entity_poly.pdbx_seq_one_letter_code
_entity_poly.pdbx_strand_id
1 'polypeptide(L)'
;MDQVGDRIGYNNTMSRKILVVDDTRNVHVLLSDFLSSQDYDVITASDGREALEMVQTHSPDLVLLDIMMPNMDGYQFISHLRRESSIPVIMITARQQEADIIHGFDLGADDYITKPFRLRELLVRIRAVLRRAAFRESQEQILTVGDITLDSKKHEVRQNNQVIELTPLEFLVLEMLMQSPGQVVRRAGLCMRLMESGYSGSEATLKIHIRNLRLKLGDDSNQPRYIETVFGVGYRFLELAA
;
A
#
# COMPACT_ATOMS: atom_id res chain seq x y z
N MET A 1 22.24 46.04 -17.85
CA MET A 1 20.85 45.69 -17.57
C MET A 1 20.78 44.17 -17.58
N ASP A 2 21.09 43.63 -16.41
CA ASP A 2 21.26 42.19 -16.18
C ASP A 2 19.89 41.55 -15.94
N GLN A 3 19.54 40.55 -16.74
CA GLN A 3 18.45 39.68 -16.44
C GLN A 3 18.97 38.48 -15.61
N VAL A 4 18.79 38.56 -14.32
CA VAL A 4 18.96 37.44 -13.39
C VAL A 4 17.76 36.53 -13.56
N GLY A 5 17.98 35.43 -14.26
CA GLY A 5 17.02 34.35 -14.31
C GLY A 5 17.06 33.53 -13.04
N ASP A 6 16.02 33.62 -12.22
CA ASP A 6 15.78 32.77 -11.06
C ASP A 6 15.71 31.30 -11.52
N ARG A 7 16.81 30.59 -11.30
CA ARG A 7 16.81 29.12 -11.26
C ARG A 7 16.26 28.70 -9.90
N ILE A 8 14.98 28.43 -9.86
CA ILE A 8 14.36 27.71 -8.73
C ILE A 8 15.09 26.37 -8.61
N GLY A 9 15.85 26.24 -7.51
CA GLY A 9 16.60 25.04 -7.19
C GLY A 9 15.64 23.86 -7.04
N TYR A 10 15.73 22.90 -7.96
CA TYR A 10 15.15 21.58 -7.77
C TYR A 10 15.94 20.90 -6.64
N ASN A 11 15.28 20.71 -5.52
CA ASN A 11 15.76 19.86 -4.44
C ASN A 11 16.20 18.52 -5.00
N ASN A 12 17.37 18.08 -4.57
CA ASN A 12 17.98 16.77 -4.80
C ASN A 12 17.07 15.67 -4.21
N THR A 13 15.98 15.33 -4.90
CA THR A 13 15.17 14.17 -4.56
C THR A 13 15.90 12.94 -5.10
N MET A 14 16.44 12.11 -4.19
CA MET A 14 16.92 10.77 -4.56
C MET A 14 15.87 10.08 -5.44
N SER A 15 16.32 9.54 -6.58
CA SER A 15 15.45 8.77 -7.47
C SER A 15 14.85 7.62 -6.69
N ARG A 16 13.52 7.46 -6.75
CA ARG A 16 12.84 6.37 -6.05
C ARG A 16 13.10 5.05 -6.74
N LYS A 17 13.36 4.02 -5.95
CA LYS A 17 13.76 2.70 -6.41
C LYS A 17 12.56 1.76 -6.51
N ILE A 18 12.38 1.14 -7.67
CA ILE A 18 11.33 0.17 -7.94
C ILE A 18 11.94 -1.20 -8.21
N LEU A 19 11.50 -2.21 -7.46
CA LEU A 19 11.85 -3.60 -7.74
C LEU A 19 10.77 -4.22 -8.66
N VAL A 20 11.19 -4.71 -9.81
CA VAL A 20 10.35 -5.44 -10.77
C VAL A 20 10.64 -6.93 -10.63
N VAL A 21 9.63 -7.71 -10.24
CA VAL A 21 9.72 -9.15 -10.03
C VAL A 21 8.83 -9.86 -11.04
N ASP A 22 9.44 -10.50 -12.03
CA ASP A 22 8.76 -11.22 -13.13
C ASP A 22 9.75 -12.25 -13.71
N ASP A 23 9.34 -13.43 -14.07
CA ASP A 23 10.21 -14.45 -14.64
C ASP A 23 10.57 -14.19 -16.12
N THR A 24 9.92 -13.22 -16.74
CA THR A 24 10.03 -12.91 -18.15
C THR A 24 10.99 -11.76 -18.41
N ARG A 25 12.15 -12.05 -19.00
CA ARG A 25 13.17 -11.05 -19.34
C ARG A 25 12.64 -9.86 -20.17
N ASN A 26 11.69 -10.10 -21.07
CA ASN A 26 11.11 -9.03 -21.89
C ASN A 26 10.32 -8.04 -21.03
N VAL A 27 9.68 -8.50 -19.95
CA VAL A 27 8.97 -7.62 -19.00
C VAL A 27 9.99 -6.77 -18.22
N HIS A 28 11.10 -7.37 -17.78
CA HIS A 28 12.19 -6.62 -17.14
C HIS A 28 12.68 -5.47 -18.03
N VAL A 29 13.03 -5.77 -19.29
CA VAL A 29 13.53 -4.76 -20.24
C VAL A 29 12.49 -3.68 -20.45
N LEU A 30 11.25 -4.06 -20.76
CA LEU A 30 10.16 -3.12 -21.05
C LEU A 30 9.90 -2.18 -19.86
N LEU A 31 9.77 -2.74 -18.66
CA LEU A 31 9.46 -1.95 -17.47
C LEU A 31 10.66 -1.12 -17.02
N SER A 32 11.89 -1.66 -17.10
CA SER A 32 13.11 -0.91 -16.78
C SER A 32 13.28 0.29 -17.71
N ASP A 33 13.18 0.11 -19.01
CA ASP A 33 13.31 1.21 -19.99
C ASP A 33 12.24 2.27 -19.77
N PHE A 34 11.00 1.84 -19.58
CA PHE A 34 9.90 2.77 -19.38
C PHE A 34 10.02 3.52 -18.06
N LEU A 35 10.26 2.85 -16.95
CA LEU A 35 10.30 3.48 -15.62
C LEU A 35 11.56 4.34 -15.45
N SER A 36 12.71 3.93 -16.01
CA SER A 36 13.92 4.76 -16.03
C SER A 36 13.70 6.06 -16.83
N SER A 37 12.90 6.01 -17.92
CA SER A 37 12.51 7.23 -18.65
C SER A 37 11.60 8.15 -17.84
N GLN A 38 11.08 7.71 -16.70
CA GLN A 38 10.24 8.45 -15.76
C GLN A 38 10.99 8.81 -14.45
N ASP A 39 12.33 8.78 -14.47
CA ASP A 39 13.23 9.11 -13.37
C ASP A 39 13.15 8.17 -12.15
N TYR A 40 12.78 6.88 -12.37
CA TYR A 40 12.87 5.84 -11.35
C TYR A 40 14.19 5.06 -11.47
N ASP A 41 14.76 4.64 -10.34
CA ASP A 41 15.81 3.63 -10.28
C ASP A 41 15.15 2.25 -10.28
N VAL A 42 15.54 1.38 -11.22
CA VAL A 42 14.86 0.08 -11.40
C VAL A 42 15.84 -1.05 -11.16
N ILE A 43 15.47 -1.95 -10.27
CA ILE A 43 16.12 -3.23 -10.04
C ILE A 43 15.14 -4.36 -10.38
N THR A 44 15.69 -5.53 -10.77
CA THR A 44 14.87 -6.65 -11.24
C THR A 44 15.20 -7.92 -10.48
N ALA A 45 14.20 -8.80 -10.35
CA ALA A 45 14.36 -10.15 -9.83
C ALA A 45 13.51 -11.13 -10.66
N SER A 46 13.98 -12.36 -10.86
CA SER A 46 13.34 -13.36 -11.71
C SER A 46 12.39 -14.29 -10.95
N ASP A 47 12.46 -14.29 -9.64
CA ASP A 47 11.54 -15.04 -8.76
C ASP A 47 11.46 -14.41 -7.36
N GLY A 48 10.56 -14.94 -6.52
CA GLY A 48 10.34 -14.41 -5.19
C GLY A 48 11.52 -14.54 -4.24
N ARG A 49 12.42 -15.53 -4.44
CA ARG A 49 13.59 -15.72 -3.59
C ARG A 49 14.63 -14.64 -3.87
N GLU A 50 14.97 -14.42 -5.13
CA GLU A 50 15.83 -13.32 -5.56
C GLU A 50 15.25 -11.96 -5.12
N ALA A 51 13.92 -11.81 -5.23
CA ALA A 51 13.24 -10.60 -4.80
C ALA A 51 13.40 -10.31 -3.31
N LEU A 52 13.34 -11.31 -2.42
CA LEU A 52 13.60 -11.11 -0.99
C LEU A 52 15.02 -10.62 -0.71
N GLU A 53 16.02 -11.18 -1.40
CA GLU A 53 17.41 -10.73 -1.31
C GLU A 53 17.56 -9.28 -1.79
N MET A 54 16.92 -8.92 -2.91
CA MET A 54 16.92 -7.55 -3.44
C MET A 54 16.25 -6.55 -2.48
N VAL A 55 15.17 -6.94 -1.82
CA VAL A 55 14.52 -6.10 -0.80
C VAL A 55 15.48 -5.79 0.35
N GLN A 56 16.16 -6.80 0.88
CA GLN A 56 17.10 -6.65 2.00
C GLN A 56 18.32 -5.80 1.65
N THR A 57 18.87 -5.98 0.44
CA THR A 57 20.12 -5.34 0.02
C THR A 57 19.93 -3.92 -0.54
N HIS A 58 18.79 -3.64 -1.17
CA HIS A 58 18.59 -2.41 -1.94
C HIS A 58 17.48 -1.51 -1.38
N SER A 59 16.66 -1.99 -0.44
CA SER A 59 15.57 -1.25 0.19
C SER A 59 14.71 -0.48 -0.83
N PRO A 60 14.00 -1.16 -1.76
CA PRO A 60 13.18 -0.49 -2.75
C PRO A 60 11.98 0.24 -2.12
N ASP A 61 11.54 1.32 -2.75
CA ASP A 61 10.37 2.09 -2.33
C ASP A 61 9.04 1.44 -2.74
N LEU A 62 9.08 0.53 -3.72
CA LEU A 62 7.90 -0.17 -4.26
C LEU A 62 8.31 -1.46 -4.98
N VAL A 63 7.46 -2.48 -4.89
CA VAL A 63 7.60 -3.74 -5.62
C VAL A 63 6.47 -3.87 -6.65
N LEU A 64 6.84 -4.15 -7.91
CA LEU A 64 5.95 -4.64 -8.96
C LEU A 64 6.12 -6.15 -9.04
N LEU A 65 5.08 -6.91 -8.78
CA LEU A 65 5.17 -8.36 -8.53
C LEU A 65 4.28 -9.16 -9.47
N ASP A 66 4.87 -10.04 -10.27
CA ASP A 66 4.08 -11.11 -10.92
C ASP A 66 3.74 -12.21 -9.91
N ILE A 67 2.61 -12.83 -10.10
CA ILE A 67 2.18 -13.99 -9.29
C ILE A 67 2.82 -15.28 -9.82
N MET A 68 2.86 -15.44 -11.13
CA MET A 68 3.22 -16.70 -11.78
C MET A 68 4.72 -16.77 -12.07
N MET A 69 5.48 -17.18 -11.07
CA MET A 69 6.95 -17.33 -11.19
C MET A 69 7.41 -18.68 -10.68
N PRO A 70 8.56 -19.19 -11.19
CA PRO A 70 9.17 -20.43 -10.71
C PRO A 70 9.73 -20.25 -9.27
N ASN A 71 10.11 -21.37 -8.65
CA ASN A 71 10.75 -21.47 -7.33
C ASN A 71 9.90 -20.92 -6.18
N MET A 72 9.69 -19.61 -6.12
CA MET A 72 8.85 -18.92 -5.16
C MET A 72 7.89 -18.01 -5.92
N ASP A 73 6.60 -18.33 -5.86
CA ASP A 73 5.55 -17.53 -6.50
C ASP A 73 5.29 -16.20 -5.78
N GLY A 74 4.49 -15.31 -6.42
CA GLY A 74 4.22 -13.99 -5.87
C GLY A 74 3.43 -14.01 -4.56
N TYR A 75 2.59 -15.00 -4.33
CA TYR A 75 1.86 -15.16 -3.08
C TYR A 75 2.76 -15.55 -1.92
N GLN A 76 3.68 -16.48 -2.17
CA GLN A 76 4.70 -16.87 -1.20
C GLN A 76 5.63 -15.70 -0.88
N PHE A 77 6.07 -14.97 -1.90
CA PHE A 77 6.91 -13.78 -1.72
C PHE A 77 6.21 -12.73 -0.83
N ILE A 78 4.99 -12.31 -1.15
CA ILE A 78 4.30 -11.28 -0.37
C ILE A 78 4.03 -11.73 1.06
N SER A 79 3.70 -13.01 1.27
CA SER A 79 3.51 -13.59 2.60
C SER A 79 4.80 -13.53 3.45
N HIS A 80 5.99 -13.74 2.85
CA HIS A 80 7.27 -13.59 3.54
C HIS A 80 7.60 -12.11 3.76
N LEU A 81 7.44 -11.29 2.73
CA LEU A 81 7.73 -9.85 2.80
C LEU A 81 6.99 -9.18 3.95
N ARG A 82 5.70 -9.50 4.14
CA ARG A 82 4.84 -8.87 5.16
C ARG A 82 5.19 -9.24 6.59
N ARG A 83 6.07 -10.20 6.83
CA ARG A 83 6.60 -10.50 8.18
C ARG A 83 7.64 -9.49 8.65
N GLU A 84 8.32 -8.83 7.71
CA GLU A 84 9.47 -7.98 8.00
C GLU A 84 9.37 -6.58 7.38
N SER A 85 8.42 -6.36 6.46
CA SER A 85 8.37 -5.13 5.67
C SER A 85 6.97 -4.69 5.28
N SER A 86 6.75 -3.38 5.34
CA SER A 86 5.56 -2.68 4.84
C SER A 86 5.76 -2.04 3.45
N ILE A 87 6.83 -2.39 2.73
CA ILE A 87 7.08 -1.88 1.37
C ILE A 87 5.83 -2.14 0.51
N PRO A 88 5.29 -1.11 -0.18
CA PRO A 88 4.10 -1.27 -0.99
C PRO A 88 4.33 -2.22 -2.18
N VAL A 89 3.34 -3.06 -2.47
CA VAL A 89 3.36 -4.07 -3.53
C VAL A 89 2.20 -3.86 -4.49
N ILE A 90 2.49 -3.72 -5.78
CA ILE A 90 1.49 -3.76 -6.86
C ILE A 90 1.62 -5.11 -7.56
N MET A 91 0.58 -5.94 -7.51
CA MET A 91 0.56 -7.22 -8.22
C MET A 91 0.24 -7.00 -9.70
N ILE A 92 1.04 -7.60 -10.58
CA ILE A 92 0.87 -7.55 -12.04
C ILE A 92 0.69 -8.98 -12.52
N THR A 93 -0.51 -9.38 -12.96
CA THR A 93 -0.77 -10.78 -13.24
C THR A 93 -1.77 -11.02 -14.36
N ALA A 94 -1.68 -12.20 -14.97
CA ALA A 94 -2.68 -12.67 -15.94
C ALA A 94 -3.96 -13.21 -15.27
N ARG A 95 -3.95 -13.46 -13.96
CA ARG A 95 -5.12 -13.95 -13.25
C ARG A 95 -6.17 -12.86 -13.09
N GLN A 96 -7.39 -13.15 -13.52
CA GLN A 96 -8.52 -12.19 -13.54
C GLN A 96 -9.70 -12.65 -12.66
N GLN A 97 -9.59 -13.81 -12.02
CA GLN A 97 -10.66 -14.30 -11.17
C GLN A 97 -10.74 -13.47 -9.88
N GLU A 98 -11.94 -13.14 -9.47
CA GLU A 98 -12.20 -12.36 -8.26
C GLU A 98 -11.55 -13.00 -7.02
N ALA A 99 -11.54 -14.32 -6.95
CA ALA A 99 -10.91 -15.06 -5.86
C ALA A 99 -9.38 -14.84 -5.79
N ASP A 100 -8.68 -14.75 -6.93
CA ASP A 100 -7.24 -14.50 -6.98
C ASP A 100 -6.93 -13.06 -6.52
N ILE A 101 -7.77 -12.11 -6.91
CA ILE A 101 -7.65 -10.70 -6.51
C ILE A 101 -7.85 -10.56 -4.99
N ILE A 102 -8.90 -11.18 -4.46
CA ILE A 102 -9.19 -11.21 -3.02
C ILE A 102 -8.00 -11.82 -2.26
N HIS A 103 -7.50 -12.96 -2.73
CA HIS A 103 -6.37 -13.62 -2.10
C HIS A 103 -5.11 -12.76 -2.07
N GLY A 104 -4.79 -12.05 -3.16
CA GLY A 104 -3.67 -11.11 -3.21
C GLY A 104 -3.79 -9.98 -2.19
N PHE A 105 -4.98 -9.40 -2.04
CA PHE A 105 -5.24 -8.37 -1.03
C PHE A 105 -5.22 -8.92 0.41
N ASP A 106 -5.73 -10.13 0.63
CA ASP A 106 -5.66 -10.80 1.95
C ASP A 106 -4.21 -11.04 2.39
N LEU A 107 -3.31 -11.29 1.44
CA LEU A 107 -1.88 -11.42 1.70
C LEU A 107 -1.15 -10.08 1.86
N GLY A 108 -1.82 -8.96 1.59
CA GLY A 108 -1.29 -7.62 1.81
C GLY A 108 -0.78 -6.89 0.58
N ALA A 109 -1.24 -7.24 -0.62
CA ALA A 109 -1.03 -6.40 -1.80
C ALA A 109 -1.71 -5.04 -1.63
N ASP A 110 -1.07 -4.00 -2.13
CA ASP A 110 -1.56 -2.62 -2.07
C ASP A 110 -2.40 -2.24 -3.29
N ASP A 111 -2.09 -2.79 -4.44
CA ASP A 111 -2.85 -2.64 -5.68
C ASP A 111 -2.68 -3.87 -6.58
N TYR A 112 -3.50 -3.94 -7.61
CA TYR A 112 -3.56 -5.07 -8.52
C TYR A 112 -3.83 -4.58 -9.95
N ILE A 113 -3.05 -5.05 -10.91
CA ILE A 113 -3.25 -4.75 -12.34
C ILE A 113 -3.20 -6.03 -13.16
N THR A 114 -4.15 -6.20 -14.09
CA THR A 114 -4.22 -7.39 -14.93
C THR A 114 -3.44 -7.21 -16.23
N LYS A 115 -2.71 -8.24 -16.64
CA LYS A 115 -2.10 -8.35 -17.97
C LYS A 115 -3.20 -8.68 -19.03
N PRO A 116 -3.22 -8.02 -20.20
CA PRO A 116 -2.34 -6.94 -20.65
C PRO A 116 -2.74 -5.58 -20.05
N PHE A 117 -1.76 -4.77 -19.64
CA PHE A 117 -1.96 -3.44 -19.08
C PHE A 117 -1.29 -2.35 -19.94
N ARG A 118 -1.73 -1.10 -19.75
CA ARG A 118 -1.11 0.06 -20.39
C ARG A 118 -0.02 0.62 -19.45
N LEU A 119 1.18 0.90 -19.98
CA LEU A 119 2.29 1.46 -19.21
C LEU A 119 1.92 2.77 -18.48
N ARG A 120 1.09 3.61 -19.13
CA ARG A 120 0.59 4.85 -18.50
C ARG A 120 -0.32 4.59 -17.31
N GLU A 121 -1.14 3.55 -17.36
CA GLU A 121 -1.99 3.14 -16.25
C GLU A 121 -1.12 2.66 -15.07
N LEU A 122 -0.16 1.78 -15.33
CA LEU A 122 0.79 1.33 -14.32
C LEU A 122 1.53 2.51 -13.67
N LEU A 123 2.00 3.48 -14.46
CA LEU A 123 2.67 4.67 -13.94
C LEU A 123 1.79 5.51 -13.01
N VAL A 124 0.51 5.68 -13.34
CA VAL A 124 -0.44 6.38 -12.47
C VAL A 124 -0.58 5.66 -11.14
N ARG A 125 -0.68 4.34 -11.14
CA ARG A 125 -0.76 3.51 -9.92
C ARG A 125 0.52 3.59 -9.09
N ILE A 126 1.69 3.49 -9.72
CA ILE A 126 3.00 3.65 -9.05
C ILE A 126 3.09 5.01 -8.36
N ARG A 127 2.83 6.09 -9.09
CA ARG A 127 2.91 7.45 -8.53
C ARG A 127 1.98 7.64 -7.35
N ALA A 128 0.83 7.06 -7.44
CA ALA A 128 -0.17 7.15 -6.43
C ALA A 128 0.20 6.37 -5.16
N VAL A 129 0.76 5.16 -5.30
CA VAL A 129 1.27 4.36 -4.19
C VAL A 129 2.46 5.06 -3.51
N LEU A 130 3.43 5.55 -4.31
CA LEU A 130 4.62 6.24 -3.80
C LEU A 130 4.31 7.61 -3.17
N ARG A 131 3.36 8.37 -3.71
CA ARG A 131 2.91 9.64 -3.11
C ARG A 131 2.40 9.44 -1.69
N ARG A 132 1.69 8.34 -1.47
CA ARG A 132 1.19 7.96 -0.15
C ARG A 132 2.32 7.73 0.85
N ALA A 133 3.36 7.00 0.45
CA ALA A 133 4.53 6.79 1.29
C ALA A 133 5.19 8.13 1.67
N ALA A 134 5.34 9.06 0.71
CA ALA A 134 5.92 10.38 0.95
C ALA A 134 5.04 11.31 1.80
N PHE A 135 3.71 11.25 1.64
CA PHE A 135 2.79 12.08 2.45
C PHE A 135 2.82 11.68 3.93
N ARG A 136 3.17 10.42 4.22
CA ARG A 136 3.35 9.90 5.57
C ARG A 136 4.58 10.47 6.28
N GLU A 137 5.64 10.78 5.55
CA GLU A 137 6.86 11.37 6.12
C GLU A 137 6.66 12.83 6.61
N SER A 138 5.61 13.52 6.15
CA SER A 138 5.43 14.96 6.38
C SER A 138 4.45 15.34 7.49
N GLN A 139 3.72 14.42 8.10
CA GLN A 139 2.76 14.72 9.17
C GLN A 139 3.15 14.04 10.49
N GLU A 140 3.60 14.85 11.45
CA GLU A 140 3.75 14.42 12.85
C GLU A 140 2.36 14.32 13.50
N GLN A 141 1.70 13.18 13.35
CA GLN A 141 0.44 12.96 14.04
C GLN A 141 0.47 11.61 14.74
N ILE A 142 0.47 11.66 16.08
CA ILE A 142 0.18 10.51 16.92
C ILE A 142 -1.31 10.56 17.26
N LEU A 143 -2.06 9.59 16.75
CA LEU A 143 -3.48 9.42 17.07
C LEU A 143 -3.59 8.35 18.15
N THR A 144 -4.27 8.66 19.24
CA THR A 144 -4.54 7.71 20.31
C THR A 144 -6.03 7.65 20.61
N VAL A 145 -6.61 6.47 20.49
CA VAL A 145 -8.01 6.21 20.85
C VAL A 145 -8.08 4.92 21.66
N GLY A 146 -8.40 5.04 22.94
CA GLY A 146 -8.35 3.94 23.88
C GLY A 146 -6.96 3.30 23.98
N ASP A 147 -6.89 2.01 23.70
CA ASP A 147 -5.65 1.22 23.75
C ASP A 147 -4.90 1.15 22.41
N ILE A 148 -5.39 1.87 21.37
CA ILE A 148 -4.73 1.94 20.06
C ILE A 148 -4.02 3.27 19.91
N THR A 149 -2.74 3.21 19.55
CA THR A 149 -1.90 4.35 19.19
C THR A 149 -1.38 4.15 17.77
N LEU A 150 -1.59 5.14 16.90
CA LEU A 150 -1.10 5.18 15.53
C LEU A 150 -0.10 6.33 15.40
N ASP A 151 1.13 6.01 15.06
CA ASP A 151 2.20 6.97 14.77
C ASP A 151 2.38 7.07 13.25
N SER A 152 1.87 8.16 12.65
CA SER A 152 1.92 8.37 11.20
C SER A 152 3.35 8.53 10.69
N LYS A 153 4.26 9.07 11.52
CA LYS A 153 5.67 9.28 11.16
C LYS A 153 6.45 7.98 11.10
N LYS A 154 6.27 7.12 12.12
CA LYS A 154 6.92 5.81 12.16
C LYS A 154 6.20 4.75 11.34
N HIS A 155 5.00 5.08 10.86
CA HIS A 155 4.11 4.14 10.20
C HIS A 155 3.83 2.91 11.06
N GLU A 156 3.65 3.13 12.35
CA GLU A 156 3.52 2.10 13.37
C GLU A 156 2.15 2.22 14.06
N VAL A 157 1.53 1.08 14.27
CA VAL A 157 0.31 0.97 15.09
C VAL A 157 0.62 0.09 16.29
N ARG A 158 0.18 0.53 17.47
CA ARG A 158 0.29 -0.23 18.71
C ARG A 158 -1.08 -0.42 19.34
N GLN A 159 -1.30 -1.62 19.86
CA GLN A 159 -2.44 -1.93 20.72
C GLN A 159 -1.90 -2.42 22.07
N ASN A 160 -2.28 -1.77 23.15
CA ASN A 160 -1.71 -2.07 24.47
C ASN A 160 -0.16 -2.08 24.49
N ASN A 161 0.48 -1.14 23.79
CA ASN A 161 1.93 -1.05 23.58
C ASN A 161 2.56 -2.17 22.73
N GLN A 162 1.80 -3.12 22.22
CA GLN A 162 2.28 -4.15 21.29
C GLN A 162 2.09 -3.68 19.84
N VAL A 163 3.13 -3.82 19.02
CA VAL A 163 3.09 -3.44 17.60
C VAL A 163 2.14 -4.37 16.85
N ILE A 164 1.27 -3.79 16.04
CA ILE A 164 0.40 -4.51 15.09
C ILE A 164 0.92 -4.24 13.69
N GLU A 165 1.25 -5.31 12.97
CA GLU A 165 1.69 -5.23 11.59
C GLU A 165 0.51 -4.99 10.65
N LEU A 166 0.44 -3.79 10.09
CA LEU A 166 -0.55 -3.41 9.09
C LEU A 166 0.10 -3.25 7.72
N THR A 167 -0.63 -3.64 6.68
CA THR A 167 -0.26 -3.25 5.32
C THR A 167 -0.45 -1.74 5.15
N PRO A 168 0.22 -1.11 4.17
CA PRO A 168 0.06 0.33 3.94
C PRO A 168 -1.39 0.78 3.74
N LEU A 169 -2.25 -0.08 3.15
CA LEU A 169 -3.68 0.19 2.99
C LEU A 169 -4.49 0.12 4.27
N GLU A 170 -4.25 -0.92 5.04
CA GLU A 170 -4.89 -1.08 6.34
C GLU A 170 -4.52 0.06 7.26
N PHE A 171 -3.24 0.48 7.24
CA PHE A 171 -2.79 1.64 7.99
C PHE A 171 -3.54 2.91 7.57
N LEU A 172 -3.62 3.19 6.26
CA LEU A 172 -4.32 4.37 5.74
C LEU A 172 -5.80 4.36 6.12
N VAL A 173 -6.47 3.22 5.97
CA VAL A 173 -7.89 3.08 6.36
C VAL A 173 -8.06 3.31 7.85
N LEU A 174 -7.19 2.73 8.69
CA LEU A 174 -7.23 2.92 10.13
C LEU A 174 -6.99 4.39 10.52
N GLU A 175 -5.98 5.03 9.93
CA GLU A 175 -5.66 6.44 10.14
C GLU A 175 -6.87 7.34 9.82
N MET A 176 -7.52 7.13 8.67
CA MET A 176 -8.71 7.89 8.29
C MET A 176 -9.87 7.73 9.27
N LEU A 177 -10.05 6.54 9.81
CA LEU A 177 -11.10 6.27 10.79
C LEU A 177 -10.75 6.87 12.15
N MET A 178 -9.48 6.81 12.57
CA MET A 178 -9.00 7.35 13.86
C MET A 178 -8.85 8.88 13.85
N GLN A 179 -8.82 9.54 12.70
CA GLN A 179 -8.84 11.02 12.62
C GLN A 179 -10.15 11.63 13.11
N SER A 180 -11.24 10.87 13.13
CA SER A 180 -12.55 11.34 13.55
C SER A 180 -13.29 10.26 14.38
N PRO A 181 -12.83 9.95 15.60
CA PRO A 181 -13.46 8.94 16.45
C PRO A 181 -14.92 9.30 16.72
N GLY A 182 -15.79 8.31 16.82
CA GLY A 182 -17.22 8.49 17.00
C GLY A 182 -17.99 8.95 15.76
N GLN A 183 -17.32 9.47 14.74
CA GLN A 183 -17.97 9.95 13.51
C GLN A 183 -18.00 8.88 12.41
N VAL A 184 -19.04 8.93 11.58
CA VAL A 184 -19.16 8.00 10.44
C VAL A 184 -18.38 8.52 9.25
N VAL A 185 -17.35 7.77 8.84
CA VAL A 185 -16.64 8.02 7.58
C VAL A 185 -17.38 7.29 6.45
N ARG A 186 -17.90 8.05 5.48
CA ARG A 186 -18.69 7.51 4.37
C ARG A 186 -17.80 6.63 3.46
N ARG A 187 -18.38 5.52 2.94
CA ARG A 187 -17.67 4.64 2.00
C ARG A 187 -17.11 5.40 0.80
N ALA A 188 -17.92 6.28 0.21
CA ALA A 188 -17.48 7.09 -0.93
C ALA A 188 -16.26 7.96 -0.57
N GLY A 189 -16.20 8.56 0.62
CA GLY A 189 -15.03 9.32 1.09
C GLY A 189 -13.80 8.45 1.28
N LEU A 190 -13.96 7.25 1.89
CA LEU A 190 -12.88 6.27 2.01
C LEU A 190 -12.37 5.82 0.64
N CYS A 191 -13.28 5.44 -0.27
CA CYS A 191 -12.92 5.03 -1.63
C CYS A 191 -12.25 6.17 -2.41
N MET A 192 -12.75 7.41 -2.31
CA MET A 192 -12.16 8.57 -2.98
C MET A 192 -10.74 8.85 -2.46
N ARG A 193 -10.55 8.82 -1.17
CA ARG A 193 -9.23 9.00 -0.55
C ARG A 193 -8.28 7.87 -0.92
N LEU A 194 -8.78 6.64 -1.00
CA LEU A 194 -8.03 5.49 -1.51
C LEU A 194 -7.67 5.69 -2.99
N MET A 195 -8.56 6.23 -3.84
CA MET A 195 -8.28 6.57 -5.24
C MET A 195 -7.26 7.70 -5.37
N GLU A 196 -7.39 8.78 -4.61
CA GLU A 196 -6.40 9.88 -4.53
C GLU A 196 -5.02 9.36 -4.11
N SER A 197 -5.02 8.29 -3.32
CA SER A 197 -3.83 7.57 -2.92
C SER A 197 -3.43 6.48 -3.92
N GLY A 198 -4.14 6.30 -5.05
CA GLY A 198 -3.80 5.44 -6.17
C GLY A 198 -4.33 4.03 -6.15
N TYR A 199 -5.31 3.77 -5.33
CA TYR A 199 -5.98 2.48 -5.38
C TYR A 199 -7.09 2.43 -6.43
N SER A 200 -7.33 1.23 -6.97
CA SER A 200 -8.62 0.90 -7.53
C SER A 200 -9.61 0.84 -6.35
N GLY A 201 -10.16 1.99 -5.95
CA GLY A 201 -11.06 2.11 -4.79
C GLY A 201 -12.44 1.55 -5.07
N SER A 202 -12.54 0.23 -5.27
CA SER A 202 -13.85 -0.43 -5.27
C SER A 202 -14.34 -0.63 -3.83
N GLU A 203 -15.64 -0.59 -3.62
CA GLU A 203 -16.22 -0.92 -2.30
C GLU A 203 -15.88 -2.35 -1.86
N ALA A 204 -15.67 -3.27 -2.80
CA ALA A 204 -15.26 -4.64 -2.53
C ALA A 204 -13.87 -4.68 -1.88
N THR A 205 -12.91 -3.96 -2.45
CA THR A 205 -11.55 -3.84 -1.91
C THR A 205 -11.55 -3.23 -0.51
N LEU A 206 -12.32 -2.14 -0.30
CA LEU A 206 -12.44 -1.52 1.02
C LEU A 206 -12.97 -2.50 2.08
N LYS A 207 -13.97 -3.33 1.74
CA LYS A 207 -14.54 -4.34 2.66
C LYS A 207 -13.47 -5.36 3.09
N ILE A 208 -12.59 -5.76 2.18
CA ILE A 208 -11.50 -6.70 2.48
C ILE A 208 -10.55 -6.07 3.51
N HIS A 209 -10.12 -4.83 3.29
CA HIS A 209 -9.21 -4.15 4.22
C HIS A 209 -9.84 -3.89 5.60
N ILE A 210 -11.12 -3.54 5.64
CA ILE A 210 -11.85 -3.42 6.92
C ILE A 210 -11.91 -4.78 7.64
N ARG A 211 -12.18 -5.87 6.92
CA ARG A 211 -12.18 -7.22 7.49
C ARG A 211 -10.80 -7.58 8.06
N ASN A 212 -9.75 -7.33 7.31
CA ASN A 212 -8.38 -7.65 7.73
C ASN A 212 -7.93 -6.80 8.92
N LEU A 213 -8.28 -5.51 8.93
CA LEU A 213 -8.09 -4.64 10.09
C LEU A 213 -8.74 -5.22 11.34
N ARG A 214 -10.02 -5.61 11.25
CA ARG A 214 -10.72 -6.23 12.38
C ARG A 214 -10.00 -7.47 12.88
N LEU A 215 -9.61 -8.37 11.99
CA LEU A 215 -8.86 -9.58 12.37
C LEU A 215 -7.57 -9.24 13.13
N LYS A 216 -6.81 -8.25 12.66
CA LYS A 216 -5.54 -7.84 13.28
C LYS A 216 -5.73 -7.11 14.60
N LEU A 217 -6.81 -6.37 14.75
CA LEU A 217 -7.18 -5.68 15.99
C LEU A 217 -7.91 -6.60 17.00
N GLY A 218 -8.21 -7.86 16.64
CA GLY A 218 -9.03 -8.74 17.45
C GLY A 218 -10.47 -8.24 17.61
N ASP A 219 -11.01 -7.59 16.58
CA ASP A 219 -12.34 -6.97 16.57
C ASP A 219 -13.39 -7.89 15.94
N ASP A 220 -14.59 -7.95 16.49
CA ASP A 220 -15.71 -8.72 15.95
C ASP A 220 -16.72 -7.81 15.26
N SER A 221 -17.05 -8.13 14.01
CA SER A 221 -18.04 -7.36 13.22
C SER A 221 -19.46 -7.36 13.82
N ASN A 222 -19.80 -8.35 14.64
CA ASN A 222 -21.11 -8.47 15.28
C ASN A 222 -21.18 -7.74 16.62
N GLN A 223 -20.04 -7.62 17.31
CA GLN A 223 -19.87 -6.89 18.56
C GLN A 223 -18.60 -6.02 18.46
N PRO A 224 -18.64 -4.96 17.62
CA PRO A 224 -17.45 -4.19 17.32
C PRO A 224 -16.96 -3.42 18.55
N ARG A 225 -15.68 -3.59 18.86
CA ARG A 225 -14.97 -2.82 19.87
C ARG A 225 -14.32 -1.57 19.25
N TYR A 226 -13.81 -1.70 18.03
CA TYR A 226 -13.05 -0.64 17.35
C TYR A 226 -13.74 -0.11 16.10
N ILE A 227 -14.12 -0.98 15.17
CA ILE A 227 -14.64 -0.57 13.87
C ILE A 227 -16.08 -1.04 13.69
N GLU A 228 -17.01 -0.12 13.80
CA GLU A 228 -18.42 -0.37 13.56
C GLU A 228 -18.77 -0.20 12.08
N THR A 229 -19.63 -1.07 11.56
CA THR A 229 -20.24 -0.88 10.24
C THR A 229 -21.57 -0.15 10.39
N VAL A 230 -21.65 1.06 9.81
CA VAL A 230 -22.92 1.80 9.71
C VAL A 230 -23.54 1.44 8.37
N PHE A 231 -24.56 0.56 8.42
CA PHE A 231 -25.18 -0.01 7.22
C PHE A 231 -25.69 1.07 6.27
N GLY A 232 -25.40 0.90 4.98
CA GLY A 232 -25.77 1.85 3.92
C GLY A 232 -24.94 3.13 3.88
N VAL A 233 -24.11 3.44 4.89
CA VAL A 233 -23.38 4.70 5.02
C VAL A 233 -21.85 4.52 4.94
N GLY A 234 -21.26 3.79 5.88
CA GLY A 234 -19.81 3.70 5.97
C GLY A 234 -19.32 2.94 7.20
N TYR A 235 -18.22 3.42 7.75
CA TYR A 235 -17.56 2.84 8.93
C TYR A 235 -17.28 3.93 9.96
N ARG A 236 -17.19 3.54 11.22
CA ARG A 236 -16.89 4.43 12.35
C ARG A 236 -15.85 3.76 13.25
N PHE A 237 -14.83 4.51 13.64
CA PHE A 237 -13.99 4.10 14.75
C PHE A 237 -14.71 4.51 16.05
N LEU A 238 -14.89 3.55 16.96
CA LEU A 238 -15.62 3.82 18.19
C LEU A 238 -14.78 4.65 19.16
N GLU A 239 -15.44 5.54 19.90
CA GLU A 239 -14.83 6.20 21.05
C GLU A 239 -14.68 5.16 22.15
N LEU A 240 -13.45 4.80 22.46
CA LEU A 240 -13.17 3.89 23.57
C LEU A 240 -13.03 4.73 24.84
N ALA A 241 -13.81 4.41 25.86
CA ALA A 241 -13.63 5.00 27.16
C ALA A 241 -12.22 4.69 27.67
N ALA A 242 -11.53 5.71 28.18
CA ALA A 242 -10.21 5.60 28.79
C ALA A 242 -10.24 4.71 30.04
#